data_67b880dfe666b614eda5dba5b90ea4c9
#
_entry.id   67b880dfe666b614eda5dba5b90ea4c9
#
_cell.length_a   1.000
_cell.length_b   1.000
_cell.length_c   1.000
_cell.angle_alpha   90.00
_cell.angle_beta   90.00
_cell.angle_gamma   90.00
#
_symmetry.space_group_name_H-M   'P 1'
#
loop_
_entity.id
_entity.type
_entity.pdbx_description
1 polymer ?
#
loop_
_entity_poly.entity_id
_entity_poly.type
_entity_poly.pdbx_seq_one_letter_code
_entity_poly.pdbx_strand_id
1 'polypeptide(L)'
;MANQETDLQQRIRLTVGALPGFRAWRNNSGKLPDPRTGRWVQFGVASPGGSDLIGYRTIEITPDMVGRKVAVFTALEIKTATGRATPEQRRFIDHIRAAGGISAIVRTTADALRIATEPFRGI
;
A
#
# COMPACT_ATOMS: atom_id res chain seq x y z
N MET A 1 5.10 -19.29 -24.36
CA MET A 1 4.56 -20.21 -23.38
C MET A 1 4.18 -19.44 -22.12
N ALA A 2 2.97 -19.62 -21.65
CA ALA A 2 2.52 -18.93 -20.46
C ALA A 2 3.35 -19.42 -19.25
N ASN A 3 3.74 -18.49 -18.39
CA ASN A 3 4.43 -18.82 -17.16
C ASN A 3 3.39 -19.34 -16.16
N GLN A 4 3.56 -20.58 -15.69
CA GLN A 4 2.64 -21.19 -14.73
C GLN A 4 2.50 -20.40 -13.44
N GLU A 5 3.59 -19.82 -12.97
CA GLU A 5 3.58 -18.96 -11.77
C GLU A 5 2.75 -17.72 -11.99
N THR A 6 2.87 -17.06 -13.15
CA THR A 6 2.08 -15.89 -13.50
C THR A 6 0.59 -16.21 -13.58
N ASP A 7 0.24 -17.36 -14.17
CA ASP A 7 -1.14 -17.81 -14.24
C ASP A 7 -1.70 -18.09 -12.85
N LEU A 8 -0.91 -18.70 -11.98
CA LEU A 8 -1.29 -18.96 -10.60
C LEU A 8 -1.49 -17.67 -9.83
N GLN A 9 -0.58 -16.70 -9.96
CA GLN A 9 -0.72 -15.38 -9.33
C GLN A 9 -2.03 -14.71 -9.74
N GLN A 10 -2.34 -14.74 -11.03
CA GLN A 10 -3.57 -14.14 -11.55
C GLN A 10 -4.81 -14.79 -10.94
N ARG A 11 -4.84 -16.12 -10.90
CA ARG A 11 -5.98 -16.85 -10.31
C ARG A 11 -6.12 -16.56 -8.82
N ILE A 12 -5.02 -16.53 -8.08
CA ILE A 12 -5.02 -16.21 -6.66
C ILE A 12 -5.55 -14.79 -6.45
N ARG A 13 -5.01 -13.82 -7.19
CA ARG A 13 -5.41 -12.41 -7.06
C ARG A 13 -6.91 -12.23 -7.31
N LEU A 14 -7.45 -12.88 -8.33
CA LEU A 14 -8.88 -12.80 -8.63
C LEU A 14 -9.73 -13.49 -7.56
N THR A 15 -9.27 -14.62 -7.06
CA THR A 15 -10.00 -15.39 -6.04
C THR A 15 -10.08 -14.62 -4.71
N VAL A 16 -8.95 -14.16 -4.18
CA VAL A 16 -8.95 -13.43 -2.91
C VAL A 16 -9.53 -12.03 -3.07
N GLY A 17 -9.34 -11.41 -4.23
CA GLY A 17 -9.88 -10.07 -4.51
C GLY A 17 -11.40 -10.04 -4.60
N ALA A 18 -12.06 -11.18 -4.75
CA ALA A 18 -13.51 -11.29 -4.72
C ALA A 18 -14.08 -11.33 -3.30
N LEU A 19 -13.23 -11.51 -2.29
CA LEU A 19 -13.68 -11.55 -0.90
C LEU A 19 -13.99 -10.15 -0.39
N PRO A 20 -15.08 -9.97 0.37
CA PRO A 20 -15.35 -8.68 1.02
C PRO A 20 -14.21 -8.30 1.97
N GLY A 21 -13.83 -7.01 1.93
CA GLY A 21 -12.79 -6.49 2.82
C GLY A 21 -11.38 -6.92 2.48
N PHE A 22 -11.17 -7.57 1.35
CA PHE A 22 -9.83 -7.96 0.89
C PHE A 22 -9.47 -7.21 -0.39
N ARG A 23 -8.24 -6.72 -0.46
CA ARG A 23 -7.72 -6.09 -1.66
C ARG A 23 -6.26 -6.51 -1.84
N ALA A 24 -5.92 -6.95 -3.04
CA ALA A 24 -4.54 -7.28 -3.37
C ALA A 24 -4.15 -6.66 -4.71
N TRP A 25 -2.91 -6.22 -4.79
CA TRP A 25 -2.30 -5.68 -6.01
C TRP A 25 -1.06 -6.47 -6.35
N ARG A 26 -0.78 -6.54 -7.63
CA ARG A 26 0.47 -7.13 -8.10
C ARG A 26 1.62 -6.19 -7.73
N ASN A 27 2.65 -6.74 -7.09
CA ASN A 27 3.86 -6.01 -6.76
C ASN A 27 4.91 -6.30 -7.84
N ASN A 28 4.88 -5.52 -8.92
CA ASN A 28 5.90 -5.61 -9.94
C ASN A 28 7.21 -5.07 -9.37
N SER A 29 8.27 -5.86 -9.46
CA SER A 29 9.58 -5.47 -8.95
C SER A 29 10.66 -5.80 -9.96
N GLY A 30 11.79 -5.13 -9.85
CA GLY A 30 12.91 -5.35 -10.75
C GLY A 30 13.93 -4.24 -10.64
N LYS A 31 14.77 -4.14 -11.66
CA LYS A 31 15.77 -3.10 -11.78
C LYS A 31 15.67 -2.45 -13.15
N LEU A 32 15.78 -1.14 -13.18
CA LEU A 32 15.84 -0.36 -14.42
C LEU A 32 16.98 0.64 -14.32
N PRO A 33 17.64 0.96 -15.46
CA PRO A 33 18.62 2.04 -15.48
C PRO A 33 17.92 3.39 -15.33
N ASP A 34 18.48 4.24 -14.47
CA ASP A 34 18.04 5.64 -14.36
C ASP A 34 18.50 6.38 -15.62
N PRO A 35 17.59 6.98 -16.41
CA PRO A 35 17.98 7.70 -17.63
C PRO A 35 18.94 8.88 -17.38
N ARG A 36 18.93 9.47 -16.17
CA ARG A 36 19.76 10.63 -15.83
C ARG A 36 21.16 10.23 -15.41
N THR A 37 21.32 9.12 -14.69
CA THR A 37 22.60 8.75 -14.09
C THR A 37 23.18 7.47 -14.66
N GLY A 38 22.40 6.67 -15.37
CA GLY A 38 22.79 5.35 -15.86
C GLY A 38 22.93 4.30 -14.79
N ARG A 39 22.68 4.64 -13.54
CA ARG A 39 22.71 3.68 -12.43
C ARG A 39 21.47 2.80 -12.41
N TRP A 40 21.64 1.57 -11.97
CA TRP A 40 20.52 0.65 -11.78
C TRP A 40 19.73 1.05 -10.56
N VAL A 41 18.42 1.19 -10.74
CA VAL A 41 17.47 1.51 -9.67
C VAL A 41 16.52 0.35 -9.49
N GLN A 42 16.38 -0.14 -8.25
CA GLN A 42 15.38 -1.14 -7.92
C GLN A 42 14.02 -0.49 -7.74
N PHE A 43 12.98 -1.20 -8.18
CA PHE A 43 11.60 -0.77 -7.97
C PHE A 43 10.78 -1.93 -7.42
N GLY A 44 9.61 -1.60 -6.89
CA GLY A 44 8.73 -2.54 -6.22
C GLY A 44 8.81 -2.43 -4.71
N VAL A 45 7.73 -2.83 -4.04
CA VAL A 45 7.65 -2.77 -2.58
C VAL A 45 8.58 -3.82 -1.97
N ALA A 46 9.47 -3.37 -1.09
CA ALA A 46 10.45 -4.22 -0.39
C ALA A 46 11.36 -5.01 -1.33
N SER A 47 11.67 -4.46 -2.50
CA SER A 47 12.58 -5.11 -3.45
C SER A 47 14.05 -4.91 -3.02
N PRO A 48 14.93 -5.96 -3.11
CA PRO A 48 14.61 -7.33 -3.50
C PRO A 48 13.96 -8.12 -2.35
N GLY A 49 13.19 -9.12 -2.71
CA GLY A 49 12.63 -10.05 -1.74
C GLY A 49 11.19 -9.76 -1.33
N GLY A 50 10.59 -8.65 -1.82
CA GLY A 50 9.19 -8.37 -1.58
C GLY A 50 8.26 -9.40 -2.23
N SER A 51 7.07 -9.55 -1.65
CA SER A 51 6.09 -10.53 -2.10
C SER A 51 5.48 -10.18 -3.45
N ASP A 52 5.02 -11.18 -4.19
CA ASP A 52 4.41 -11.00 -5.51
C ASP A 52 3.08 -10.24 -5.47
N LEU A 53 2.30 -10.47 -4.44
CA LEU A 53 1.05 -9.75 -4.19
C LEU A 53 1.15 -9.02 -2.88
N ILE A 54 0.59 -7.81 -2.85
CA ILE A 54 0.57 -6.99 -1.66
C ILE A 54 -0.81 -6.35 -1.52
N GLY A 55 -1.27 -6.18 -0.30
CA GLY A 55 -2.60 -5.64 -0.11
C GLY A 55 -3.00 -5.56 1.35
N TYR A 56 -4.29 -5.61 1.60
CA TYR A 56 -4.81 -5.55 2.95
C TYR A 56 -6.04 -6.44 3.11
N ARG A 57 -6.29 -6.80 4.34
CA ARG A 57 -7.54 -7.43 4.77
C ARG A 57 -8.16 -6.57 5.85
N THR A 58 -9.40 -6.13 5.64
CA THR A 58 -10.14 -5.39 6.67
C THR A 58 -10.68 -6.38 7.68
N ILE A 59 -10.39 -6.14 8.95
CA ILE A 59 -10.89 -6.93 10.06
C ILE A 59 -11.64 -6.04 11.03
N GLU A 60 -12.62 -6.61 11.72
CA GLU A 60 -13.25 -5.95 12.85
C GLU A 60 -12.45 -6.27 14.12
N ILE A 61 -12.12 -5.23 14.88
CA ILE A 61 -11.41 -5.41 16.14
C ILE A 61 -12.40 -5.88 17.21
N THR A 62 -12.10 -7.00 17.82
CA THR A 62 -12.94 -7.61 18.85
C THR A 62 -12.22 -7.57 20.21
N PRO A 63 -12.96 -7.71 21.35
CA PRO A 63 -12.36 -7.63 22.68
C PRO A 63 -11.23 -8.62 22.94
N ASP A 64 -11.26 -9.80 22.31
CA ASP A 64 -10.23 -10.82 22.50
C ASP A 64 -8.91 -10.45 21.80
N MET A 65 -8.89 -9.36 21.02
CA MET A 65 -7.69 -8.88 20.34
C MET A 65 -6.90 -7.87 21.18
N VAL A 66 -7.37 -7.53 22.36
CA VAL A 66 -6.65 -6.59 23.24
C VAL A 66 -5.25 -7.12 23.53
N GLY A 67 -4.24 -6.27 23.33
CA GLY A 67 -2.83 -6.63 23.51
C GLY A 67 -2.16 -7.24 22.28
N ARG A 68 -2.90 -7.57 21.24
CA ARG A 68 -2.32 -8.05 19.99
C ARG A 68 -1.82 -6.90 19.13
N LYS A 69 -0.80 -7.18 18.33
CA LYS A 69 -0.28 -6.22 17.37
C LYS A 69 -0.93 -6.46 16.01
N VAL A 70 -1.30 -5.37 15.34
CA VAL A 70 -1.84 -5.40 13.99
C VAL A 70 -1.05 -4.40 13.16
N ALA A 71 -0.54 -4.84 12.02
CA ALA A 71 0.08 -3.93 11.08
C ALA A 71 -1.02 -3.23 10.29
N VAL A 72 -1.04 -1.90 10.34
CA VAL A 72 -2.06 -1.09 9.67
C VAL A 72 -1.52 -0.63 8.32
N PHE A 73 -2.23 -0.98 7.24
CA PHE A 73 -1.84 -0.56 5.90
C PHE A 73 -1.79 0.96 5.84
N THR A 74 -0.65 1.50 5.40
CA THR A 74 -0.36 2.93 5.41
C THR A 74 0.17 3.33 4.04
N ALA A 75 -0.44 4.36 3.47
CA ALA A 75 -0.02 4.89 2.17
C ALA A 75 -0.01 6.42 2.23
N LEU A 76 1.18 7.00 2.08
CA LEU A 76 1.36 8.45 2.16
C LEU A 76 1.60 9.01 0.75
N GLU A 77 0.76 9.97 0.36
CA GLU A 77 0.94 10.71 -0.90
C GLU A 77 1.75 11.96 -0.62
N ILE A 78 2.94 12.04 -1.23
CA ILE A 78 3.86 13.12 -0.97
C ILE A 78 3.67 14.21 -2.01
N LYS A 79 3.44 15.44 -1.55
CA LYS A 79 3.27 16.63 -2.40
C LYS A 79 4.11 17.78 -1.88
N THR A 80 4.56 18.63 -2.79
CA THR A 80 5.17 19.92 -2.41
C THR A 80 4.11 20.84 -1.81
N ALA A 81 4.54 21.99 -1.29
CA ALA A 81 3.63 22.94 -0.63
C ALA A 81 2.45 23.37 -1.53
N THR A 82 2.68 23.44 -2.85
CA THR A 82 1.67 23.89 -3.82
C THR A 82 1.09 22.77 -4.68
N GLY A 83 1.67 21.58 -4.61
CA GLY A 83 1.21 20.45 -5.40
C GLY A 83 -0.18 19.97 -4.95
N ARG A 84 -0.96 19.46 -5.90
CA ARG A 84 -2.31 18.96 -5.64
C ARG A 84 -2.41 17.49 -6.01
N ALA A 85 -3.15 16.76 -5.22
CA ALA A 85 -3.46 15.37 -5.53
C ALA A 85 -4.42 15.30 -6.72
N THR A 86 -4.18 14.34 -7.60
CA THR A 86 -5.10 14.04 -8.68
C THR A 86 -6.39 13.42 -8.14
N PRO A 87 -7.49 13.42 -8.93
CA PRO A 87 -8.70 12.72 -8.52
C PRO A 87 -8.46 11.24 -8.22
N GLU A 88 -7.61 10.58 -8.99
CA GLU A 88 -7.25 9.17 -8.77
C GLU A 88 -6.54 8.98 -7.43
N GLN A 89 -5.61 9.86 -7.10
CA GLN A 89 -4.90 9.82 -5.83
C GLN A 89 -5.85 10.04 -4.65
N ARG A 90 -6.79 10.98 -4.80
CA ARG A 90 -7.80 11.23 -3.76
C ARG A 90 -8.71 10.02 -3.55
N ARG A 91 -9.14 9.38 -4.63
CA ARG A 91 -9.95 8.15 -4.54
C ARG A 91 -9.20 7.04 -3.82
N PHE A 92 -7.91 6.89 -4.10
CA PHE A 92 -7.08 5.89 -3.42
C PHE A 92 -6.99 6.18 -1.91
N ILE A 93 -6.73 7.43 -1.55
CA ILE A 93 -6.65 7.86 -0.15
C ILE A 93 -7.97 7.55 0.58
N ASP A 94 -9.10 7.93 -0.04
CA ASP A 94 -10.42 7.71 0.54
C ASP A 94 -10.71 6.21 0.68
N HIS A 95 -10.32 5.43 -0.32
CA HIS A 95 -10.50 3.97 -0.31
C HIS A 95 -9.75 3.32 0.86
N ILE A 96 -8.49 3.70 1.05
CA ILE A 96 -7.67 3.14 2.14
C ILE A 96 -8.25 3.52 3.50
N ARG A 97 -8.67 4.77 3.68
CA ARG A 97 -9.30 5.23 4.93
C ARG A 97 -10.59 4.47 5.21
N ALA A 98 -11.44 4.32 4.21
CA ALA A 98 -12.71 3.61 4.36
C ALA A 98 -12.49 2.14 4.73
N ALA A 99 -11.39 1.55 4.30
CA ALA A 99 -11.04 0.16 4.63
C ALA A 99 -10.46 0.01 6.04
N GLY A 100 -10.17 1.11 6.74
CA GLY A 100 -9.58 1.11 8.07
C GLY A 100 -8.08 1.36 8.10
N GLY A 101 -7.49 1.70 6.97
CA GLY A 101 -6.07 2.02 6.87
C GLY A 101 -5.76 3.48 7.11
N ILE A 102 -4.48 3.80 7.01
CA ILE A 102 -3.96 5.16 7.15
C ILE A 102 -3.54 5.64 5.77
N SER A 103 -4.10 6.77 5.35
CA SER A 103 -3.67 7.39 4.10
C SER A 103 -3.89 8.89 4.17
N ALA A 104 -2.93 9.65 3.66
CA ALA A 104 -2.98 11.10 3.71
C ALA A 104 -2.03 11.72 2.69
N ILE A 105 -2.30 12.98 2.36
CA ILE A 105 -1.34 13.83 1.67
C ILE A 105 -0.40 14.41 2.72
N VAL A 106 0.89 14.26 2.52
CA VAL A 106 1.91 14.83 3.42
C VAL A 106 2.78 15.79 2.62
N ARG A 107 3.07 16.94 3.22
CA ARG A 107 3.81 18.02 2.54
C ARG A 107 5.13 18.34 3.23
N THR A 108 5.30 17.84 4.46
CA THR A 108 6.51 18.08 5.27
C THR A 108 6.84 16.82 6.07
N THR A 109 8.09 16.75 6.54
CA THR A 109 8.48 15.67 7.46
C THR A 109 7.69 15.74 8.77
N ALA A 110 7.32 16.94 9.21
CA ALA A 110 6.49 17.11 10.40
C ALA A 110 5.10 16.48 10.22
N ASP A 111 4.47 16.65 9.05
CA ASP A 111 3.21 15.99 8.73
C ASP A 111 3.33 14.47 8.83
N ALA A 112 4.38 13.92 8.22
CA ALA A 112 4.60 12.48 8.22
C ALA A 112 4.84 11.93 9.63
N LEU A 113 5.65 12.63 10.43
CA LEU A 113 5.91 12.24 11.81
C LEU A 113 4.65 12.25 12.67
N ARG A 114 3.80 13.27 12.50
CA ARG A 114 2.54 13.31 13.22
C ARG A 114 1.67 12.09 12.91
N ILE A 115 1.52 11.77 11.63
CA ILE A 115 0.73 10.61 11.20
C ILE A 115 1.32 9.31 11.74
N ALA A 116 2.63 9.19 11.77
CA ALA A 116 3.32 7.98 12.18
C ALA A 116 3.32 7.76 13.70
N THR A 117 3.10 8.80 14.49
CA THR A 117 3.27 8.74 15.95
C THR A 117 2.02 9.03 16.75
N GLU A 118 1.00 9.67 16.17
CA GLU A 118 -0.24 9.94 16.92
C GLU A 118 -1.00 8.62 17.18
N PRO A 119 -1.79 8.56 18.27
CA PRO A 119 -2.55 7.34 18.56
C PRO A 119 -3.49 6.99 17.41
N PHE A 120 -3.44 5.71 17.01
CA PHE A 120 -4.35 5.19 15.99
C PHE A 120 -5.73 5.01 16.58
N ARG A 121 -6.72 5.68 16.01
CA ARG A 121 -8.11 5.64 16.51
C ARG A 121 -9.09 5.13 15.45
N GLY A 122 -8.57 4.76 14.27
CA GLY A 122 -9.40 4.47 13.14
C GLY A 122 -10.04 5.74 12.55
N ILE A 123 -11.01 5.56 11.78
CA ILE A 123 -11.79 6.64 11.18
C ILE A 123 -13.05 6.89 12.00
#